data_168d4c08eb74b4421df9cc8ee94e3802
#
_entry.id   168d4c08eb74b4421df9cc8ee94e3802
#
_cell.length_a   1.000
_cell.length_b   1.000
_cell.length_c   1.000
_cell.angle_alpha   90.00
_cell.angle_beta   90.00
_cell.angle_gamma   90.00
#
_symmetry.space_group_name_H-M   'P 1'
#
loop_
_entity.id
_entity.type
_entity.pdbx_description
1 polymer ?
#
loop_
_entity_poly.entity_id
_entity_poly.type
_entity_poly.pdbx_seq_one_letter_code
_entity_poly.pdbx_strand_id
1 'polypeptide(L)'
;GLWFEECAPDDALDAVANLGFRAPKAMLERLAAFRQSGKYQQLAAQNRERLDALGPRLIEAAAATKTPDATWQRGLDFFETISRRGAYLALLQQYPHTLHKVAEIIGSSAWAAAYLTRHPILLDEVLDPRLYEIATDWSGFSAELERRLAEEDGDPEREMDVMREAHHAQVFRLLAQDIAGLQTVERLADHLTALADIIVGKTLEICWSRLKTRHPLPERAPRFAVIAYGKLGGKEL
;
A
#
# COMPACT_ATOMS: atom_id res chain seq x y z
N GLY A 1 22.03 -5.42 -20.46
CA GLY A 1 21.19 -6.12 -19.49
C GLY A 1 19.73 -6.20 -19.94
N LEU A 2 18.95 -7.09 -19.35
CA LEU A 2 17.54 -7.35 -19.73
C LEU A 2 16.68 -6.09 -19.77
N TRP A 3 16.83 -5.20 -18.81
CA TRP A 3 16.05 -3.95 -18.74
C TRP A 3 16.29 -3.04 -19.95
N PHE A 4 17.49 -3.04 -20.51
CA PHE A 4 17.87 -2.15 -21.61
C PHE A 4 17.80 -2.80 -23.00
N GLU A 5 17.31 -4.06 -23.09
CA GLU A 5 17.23 -4.83 -24.34
C GLU A 5 18.58 -4.96 -25.08
N GLU A 6 19.68 -5.03 -24.31
CA GLU A 6 21.04 -5.13 -24.84
C GLU A 6 21.49 -6.59 -25.12
N CYS A 7 20.59 -7.56 -24.95
CA CYS A 7 20.83 -8.97 -25.20
C CYS A 7 20.20 -9.40 -26.52
N ALA A 8 20.81 -10.43 -27.19
CA ALA A 8 20.13 -11.08 -28.29
C ALA A 8 18.81 -11.71 -27.80
N PRO A 9 17.76 -11.78 -28.65
CA PRO A 9 16.44 -12.26 -28.22
C PRO A 9 16.44 -13.64 -27.55
N ASP A 10 17.22 -14.58 -28.09
CA ASP A 10 17.30 -15.95 -27.54
C ASP A 10 18.04 -15.96 -26.19
N ASP A 11 19.15 -15.20 -26.06
CA ASP A 11 19.88 -15.06 -24.80
C ASP A 11 19.03 -14.40 -23.72
N ALA A 12 18.17 -13.43 -24.10
CA ALA A 12 17.26 -12.80 -23.17
C ALA A 12 16.18 -13.76 -22.65
N LEU A 13 15.62 -14.62 -23.50
CA LEU A 13 14.65 -15.63 -23.13
C LEU A 13 15.27 -16.64 -22.15
N ASP A 14 16.48 -17.12 -22.46
CA ASP A 14 17.19 -18.07 -21.60
C ASP A 14 17.55 -17.44 -20.24
N ALA A 15 18.01 -16.20 -20.24
CA ALA A 15 18.33 -15.48 -19.01
C ALA A 15 17.08 -15.32 -18.11
N VAL A 16 15.94 -14.95 -18.67
CA VAL A 16 14.68 -14.80 -17.94
C VAL A 16 14.18 -16.15 -17.42
N ALA A 17 14.26 -17.22 -18.22
CA ALA A 17 13.90 -18.56 -17.79
C ALA A 17 14.78 -19.04 -16.62
N ASN A 18 16.10 -18.79 -16.70
CA ASN A 18 17.05 -19.13 -15.63
C ASN A 18 16.80 -18.35 -14.32
N LEU A 19 16.18 -17.17 -14.39
CA LEU A 19 15.73 -16.42 -13.22
C LEU A 19 14.45 -16.97 -12.58
N GLY A 20 13.82 -18.01 -13.18
CA GLY A 20 12.66 -18.69 -12.63
C GLY A 20 11.30 -18.19 -13.15
N PHE A 21 11.28 -17.31 -14.15
CA PHE A 21 10.04 -16.92 -14.83
C PHE A 21 9.51 -18.08 -15.69
N ARG A 22 8.22 -18.35 -15.59
CA ARG A 22 7.56 -19.43 -16.32
C ARG A 22 7.11 -19.04 -17.73
N ALA A 23 6.95 -17.74 -17.96
CA ALA A 23 6.53 -17.16 -19.22
C ALA A 23 7.54 -16.09 -19.70
N PRO A 24 8.80 -16.46 -20.05
CA PRO A 24 9.86 -15.51 -20.39
C PRO A 24 9.48 -14.55 -21.53
N LYS A 25 8.81 -15.08 -22.55
CA LYS A 25 8.36 -14.26 -23.69
C LYS A 25 7.35 -13.19 -23.26
N ALA A 26 6.35 -13.53 -22.46
CA ALA A 26 5.36 -12.58 -21.96
C ALA A 26 5.99 -11.53 -21.04
N MET A 27 6.99 -11.94 -20.25
CA MET A 27 7.76 -11.03 -19.39
C MET A 27 8.49 -9.98 -20.23
N LEU A 28 9.20 -10.37 -21.29
CA LEU A 28 9.94 -9.48 -22.19
C LEU A 28 8.99 -8.59 -23.02
N GLU A 29 7.90 -9.14 -23.53
CA GLU A 29 6.87 -8.38 -24.25
C GLU A 29 6.25 -7.27 -23.34
N ARG A 30 5.99 -7.58 -22.08
CA ARG A 30 5.48 -6.59 -21.12
C ARG A 30 6.50 -5.49 -20.82
N LEU A 31 7.80 -5.86 -20.72
CA LEU A 31 8.89 -4.90 -20.55
C LEU A 31 8.98 -3.96 -21.76
N ALA A 32 9.01 -4.52 -22.97
CA ALA A 32 9.08 -3.74 -24.22
C ALA A 32 7.86 -2.80 -24.33
N ALA A 33 6.66 -3.30 -24.07
CA ALA A 33 5.44 -2.48 -24.08
C ALA A 33 5.51 -1.34 -23.06
N PHE A 34 6.01 -1.59 -21.85
CA PHE A 34 6.19 -0.55 -20.83
C PHE A 34 7.16 0.54 -21.31
N ARG A 35 8.33 0.16 -21.83
CA ARG A 35 9.36 1.10 -22.31
C ARG A 35 8.92 1.88 -23.54
N GLN A 36 8.11 1.29 -24.40
CA GLN A 36 7.52 1.95 -25.59
C GLN A 36 6.30 2.79 -25.26
N SER A 37 5.76 2.68 -24.04
CA SER A 37 4.58 3.43 -23.63
C SER A 37 4.83 4.94 -23.64
N GLY A 38 3.80 5.71 -24.00
CA GLY A 38 3.87 7.18 -23.95
C GLY A 38 4.15 7.69 -22.53
N LYS A 39 3.71 6.96 -21.50
CA LYS A 39 4.00 7.29 -20.10
C LYS A 39 5.50 7.28 -19.80
N TYR A 40 6.20 6.21 -20.22
CA TYR A 40 7.64 6.09 -20.01
C TYR A 40 8.43 7.08 -20.89
N GLN A 41 8.08 7.21 -22.15
CA GLN A 41 8.78 8.07 -23.12
C GLN A 41 8.71 9.57 -22.74
N GLN A 42 7.63 9.98 -22.09
CA GLN A 42 7.40 11.38 -21.68
C GLN A 42 7.91 11.68 -20.27
N LEU A 43 8.57 10.74 -19.59
CA LEU A 43 9.15 11.00 -18.28
C LEU A 43 10.22 12.08 -18.33
N ALA A 44 10.25 12.93 -17.29
CA ALA A 44 11.38 13.81 -17.07
C ALA A 44 12.67 12.99 -16.94
N ALA A 45 13.78 13.50 -17.47
CA ALA A 45 15.06 12.78 -17.52
C ALA A 45 15.47 12.16 -16.20
N GLN A 46 15.35 12.90 -15.09
CA GLN A 46 15.69 12.43 -13.77
C GLN A 46 14.81 11.26 -13.29
N ASN A 47 13.51 11.28 -13.58
CA ASN A 47 12.60 10.18 -13.21
C ASN A 47 12.87 8.94 -14.06
N ARG A 48 13.18 9.12 -15.35
CA ARG A 48 13.57 8.02 -16.24
C ARG A 48 14.85 7.36 -15.74
N GLU A 49 15.88 8.13 -15.43
CA GLU A 49 17.14 7.62 -14.89
C GLU A 49 16.93 6.80 -13.60
N ARG A 50 16.10 7.32 -12.68
CA ARG A 50 15.76 6.60 -11.44
C ARG A 50 15.03 5.30 -11.73
N LEU A 51 14.06 5.34 -12.63
CA LEU A 51 13.26 4.16 -12.99
C LEU A 51 14.14 3.11 -13.70
N ASP A 52 15.06 3.54 -14.55
CA ASP A 52 16.03 2.67 -15.24
C ASP A 52 17.01 2.02 -14.25
N ALA A 53 17.38 2.71 -13.19
CA ALA A 53 18.19 2.13 -12.12
C ALA A 53 17.41 1.14 -11.25
N LEU A 54 16.09 1.31 -11.11
CA LEU A 54 15.21 0.43 -10.34
C LEU A 54 14.74 -0.81 -11.14
N GLY A 55 14.67 -0.71 -12.46
CA GLY A 55 14.15 -1.78 -13.31
C GLY A 55 14.85 -3.14 -13.14
N PRO A 56 16.19 -3.21 -13.23
CA PRO A 56 16.92 -4.46 -12.96
C PRO A 56 16.64 -5.02 -11.57
N ARG A 57 16.56 -4.16 -10.56
CA ARG A 57 16.24 -4.56 -9.18
C ARG A 57 14.83 -5.11 -9.03
N LEU A 58 13.86 -4.58 -9.79
CA LEU A 58 12.51 -5.14 -9.83
C LEU A 58 12.49 -6.54 -10.43
N ILE A 59 13.29 -6.79 -11.51
CA ILE A 59 13.43 -8.12 -12.11
C ILE A 59 13.97 -9.10 -11.08
N GLU A 60 15.05 -8.74 -10.37
CA GLU A 60 15.66 -9.56 -9.32
C GLU A 60 14.70 -9.81 -8.16
N ALA A 61 14.02 -8.78 -7.69
CA ALA A 61 13.05 -8.90 -6.59
C ALA A 61 11.86 -9.78 -6.98
N ALA A 62 11.34 -9.65 -8.20
CA ALA A 62 10.26 -10.49 -8.70
C ALA A 62 10.69 -11.96 -8.83
N ALA A 63 11.90 -12.19 -9.38
CA ALA A 63 12.47 -13.53 -9.51
C ALA A 63 12.63 -14.25 -8.16
N ALA A 64 12.88 -13.53 -7.08
CA ALA A 64 13.05 -14.06 -5.74
C ALA A 64 11.72 -14.47 -5.07
N THR A 65 10.56 -14.11 -5.64
CA THR A 65 9.24 -14.45 -5.07
C THR A 65 8.75 -15.82 -5.49
N LYS A 66 7.72 -16.32 -4.80
CA LYS A 66 7.04 -17.59 -5.17
C LYS A 66 6.30 -17.52 -6.51
N THR A 67 5.98 -16.32 -6.97
CA THR A 67 5.18 -16.06 -8.17
C THR A 67 5.84 -15.00 -9.06
N PRO A 68 7.01 -15.27 -9.66
CA PRO A 68 7.81 -14.28 -10.40
C PRO A 68 7.01 -13.54 -11.48
N ASP A 69 6.28 -14.26 -12.32
CA ASP A 69 5.52 -13.68 -13.43
C ASP A 69 4.43 -12.71 -12.94
N ALA A 70 3.66 -13.11 -11.92
CA ALA A 70 2.62 -12.26 -11.34
C ALA A 70 3.22 -11.04 -10.63
N THR A 71 4.32 -11.24 -9.90
CA THR A 71 5.05 -10.16 -9.21
C THR A 71 5.57 -9.14 -10.21
N TRP A 72 6.14 -9.59 -11.31
CA TRP A 72 6.63 -8.74 -12.38
C TRP A 72 5.52 -7.87 -12.98
N GLN A 73 4.40 -8.48 -13.38
CA GLN A 73 3.26 -7.75 -13.94
C GLN A 73 2.79 -6.64 -12.99
N ARG A 74 2.52 -7.00 -11.73
CA ARG A 74 2.06 -6.07 -10.71
C ARG A 74 3.08 -5.02 -10.34
N GLY A 75 4.38 -5.38 -10.36
CA GLY A 75 5.49 -4.47 -10.12
C GLY A 75 5.62 -3.40 -11.19
N LEU A 76 5.44 -3.78 -12.47
CA LEU A 76 5.40 -2.79 -13.56
C LEU A 76 4.17 -1.88 -13.48
N ASP A 77 2.99 -2.41 -13.14
CA ASP A 77 1.79 -1.58 -12.94
C ASP A 77 2.00 -0.56 -11.81
N PHE A 78 2.66 -0.99 -10.74
CA PHE A 78 3.06 -0.11 -9.65
C PHE A 78 4.07 0.95 -10.11
N PHE A 79 5.11 0.57 -10.85
CA PHE A 79 6.09 1.51 -11.42
C PHE A 79 5.44 2.51 -12.37
N GLU A 80 4.49 2.10 -13.20
CA GLU A 80 3.73 3.02 -14.05
C GLU A 80 2.99 4.09 -13.22
N THR A 81 2.45 3.70 -12.07
CA THR A 81 1.71 4.61 -11.19
C THR A 81 2.62 5.64 -10.53
N ILE A 82 3.80 5.22 -10.06
CA ILE A 82 4.74 6.10 -9.35
C ILE A 82 5.73 6.81 -10.26
N SER A 83 5.80 6.47 -11.56
CA SER A 83 6.82 6.91 -12.51
C SER A 83 7.00 8.44 -12.59
N ARG A 84 5.92 9.20 -12.41
CA ARG A 84 5.94 10.67 -12.41
C ARG A 84 6.21 11.27 -11.02
N ARG A 85 6.28 10.45 -9.98
CA ARG A 85 6.45 10.88 -8.59
C ARG A 85 7.88 10.62 -8.14
N GLY A 86 8.76 11.56 -8.45
CA GLY A 86 10.21 11.43 -8.22
C GLY A 86 10.60 11.11 -6.77
N ALA A 87 9.80 11.53 -5.80
CA ALA A 87 10.02 11.22 -4.37
C ALA A 87 9.95 9.71 -4.09
N TYR A 88 8.95 8.99 -4.63
CA TYR A 88 8.83 7.54 -4.44
C TYR A 88 9.94 6.77 -5.15
N LEU A 89 10.34 7.21 -6.36
CA LEU A 89 11.47 6.61 -7.07
C LEU A 89 12.78 6.80 -6.29
N ALA A 90 13.00 8.00 -5.75
CA ALA A 90 14.18 8.30 -4.92
C ALA A 90 14.20 7.45 -3.65
N LEU A 91 13.05 7.29 -2.99
CA LEU A 91 12.89 6.48 -1.81
C LEU A 91 13.25 5.00 -2.06
N LEU A 92 12.74 4.42 -3.15
CA LEU A 92 13.07 3.04 -3.53
C LEU A 92 14.54 2.85 -3.91
N GLN A 93 15.19 3.88 -4.48
CA GLN A 93 16.63 3.84 -4.74
C GLN A 93 17.46 3.90 -3.44
N GLN A 94 17.05 4.75 -2.51
CA GLN A 94 17.74 4.95 -1.24
C GLN A 94 17.63 3.72 -0.33
N TYR A 95 16.50 3.01 -0.39
CA TYR A 95 16.20 1.85 0.45
C TYR A 95 15.96 0.58 -0.40
N PRO A 96 17.03 -0.08 -0.89
CA PRO A 96 16.89 -1.24 -1.79
C PRO A 96 16.04 -2.39 -1.22
N HIS A 97 16.08 -2.61 0.10
CA HIS A 97 15.31 -3.65 0.77
C HIS A 97 13.80 -3.42 0.69
N THR A 98 13.37 -2.17 0.51
CA THR A 98 11.95 -1.82 0.37
C THR A 98 11.36 -2.44 -0.89
N LEU A 99 12.12 -2.46 -2.00
CA LEU A 99 11.65 -3.05 -3.25
C LEU A 99 11.42 -4.57 -3.11
N HIS A 100 12.27 -5.28 -2.36
CA HIS A 100 12.06 -6.71 -2.07
C HIS A 100 10.80 -6.93 -1.23
N LYS A 101 10.59 -6.14 -0.17
CA LYS A 101 9.35 -6.21 0.63
C LYS A 101 8.11 -5.91 -0.22
N VAL A 102 8.17 -4.88 -1.07
CA VAL A 102 7.09 -4.58 -2.02
C VAL A 102 6.83 -5.77 -2.92
N ALA A 103 7.87 -6.38 -3.50
CA ALA A 103 7.74 -7.54 -4.38
C ALA A 103 7.09 -8.75 -3.67
N GLU A 104 7.47 -9.02 -2.42
CA GLU A 104 6.84 -10.08 -1.61
C GLU A 104 5.35 -9.83 -1.38
N ILE A 105 4.99 -8.60 -0.98
CA ILE A 105 3.59 -8.22 -0.72
C ILE A 105 2.75 -8.31 -1.99
N ILE A 106 3.19 -7.69 -3.08
CA ILE A 106 2.43 -7.67 -4.35
C ILE A 106 2.42 -9.03 -5.04
N GLY A 107 3.47 -9.82 -4.86
CA GLY A 107 3.55 -11.19 -5.37
C GLY A 107 2.56 -12.13 -4.68
N SER A 108 2.41 -11.98 -3.38
CA SER A 108 1.55 -12.84 -2.56
C SER A 108 0.05 -12.56 -2.74
N SER A 109 -0.34 -11.31 -3.03
CA SER A 109 -1.74 -10.92 -3.11
C SER A 109 -2.01 -9.91 -4.22
N ALA A 110 -2.94 -10.26 -5.13
CA ALA A 110 -3.42 -9.32 -6.15
C ALA A 110 -4.15 -8.12 -5.53
N TRP A 111 -4.85 -8.35 -4.42
CA TRP A 111 -5.53 -7.29 -3.69
C TRP A 111 -4.52 -6.33 -3.07
N ALA A 112 -3.46 -6.85 -2.43
CA ALA A 112 -2.39 -6.05 -1.87
C ALA A 112 -1.68 -5.20 -2.94
N ALA A 113 -1.43 -5.77 -4.11
CA ALA A 113 -0.84 -5.06 -5.24
C ALA A 113 -1.73 -3.91 -5.71
N ALA A 114 -3.02 -4.17 -5.90
CA ALA A 114 -3.98 -3.13 -6.30
C ALA A 114 -4.14 -2.06 -5.21
N TYR A 115 -4.07 -2.43 -3.94
CA TYR A 115 -4.18 -1.51 -2.81
C TYR A 115 -2.97 -0.57 -2.74
N LEU A 116 -1.75 -1.11 -2.80
CA LEU A 116 -0.52 -0.32 -2.82
C LEU A 116 -0.43 0.58 -4.07
N THR A 117 -0.86 0.08 -5.23
CA THR A 117 -0.89 0.87 -6.48
C THR A 117 -1.85 2.06 -6.37
N ARG A 118 -3.00 1.88 -5.72
CA ARG A 118 -3.95 2.98 -5.47
C ARG A 118 -3.48 3.97 -4.41
N HIS A 119 -2.70 3.51 -3.43
CA HIS A 119 -2.23 4.30 -2.29
C HIS A 119 -0.70 4.25 -2.16
N PRO A 120 0.07 4.86 -3.09
CA PRO A 120 1.54 4.78 -3.08
C PRO A 120 2.19 5.38 -1.82
N ILE A 121 1.49 6.23 -1.07
CA ILE A 121 1.94 6.75 0.22
C ILE A 121 2.23 5.63 1.23
N LEU A 122 1.63 4.45 1.07
CA LEU A 122 1.86 3.28 1.90
C LEU A 122 3.29 2.69 1.76
N LEU A 123 4.10 3.20 0.83
CA LEU A 123 5.53 2.90 0.82
C LEU A 123 6.23 3.33 2.12
N ASP A 124 5.74 4.37 2.77
CA ASP A 124 6.26 4.81 4.07
C ASP A 124 6.04 3.72 5.14
N GLU A 125 4.91 3.01 5.08
CA GLU A 125 4.65 1.86 5.96
C GLU A 125 5.59 0.68 5.67
N VAL A 126 5.94 0.44 4.39
CA VAL A 126 6.90 -0.62 4.02
C VAL A 126 8.30 -0.34 4.57
N LEU A 127 8.64 0.94 4.75
CA LEU A 127 9.92 1.37 5.35
C LEU A 127 9.93 1.23 6.86
N ASP A 128 8.77 1.31 7.52
CA ASP A 128 8.70 1.23 8.99
C ASP A 128 9.22 -0.13 9.47
N PRO A 129 10.25 -0.18 10.33
CA PRO A 129 10.73 -1.43 10.91
C PRO A 129 9.65 -2.21 11.66
N ARG A 130 8.65 -1.49 12.19
CA ARG A 130 7.53 -2.04 12.96
C ARG A 130 6.43 -2.65 12.10
N LEU A 131 6.55 -2.66 10.76
CA LEU A 131 5.54 -3.23 9.85
C LEU A 131 5.13 -4.65 10.28
N TYR A 132 6.07 -5.45 10.75
CA TYR A 132 5.87 -6.84 11.14
C TYR A 132 5.78 -7.06 12.66
N GLU A 133 5.67 -5.99 13.46
CA GLU A 133 5.41 -6.11 14.89
C GLU A 133 3.96 -6.54 15.14
N ILE A 134 3.79 -7.68 15.81
CA ILE A 134 2.47 -8.32 16.02
C ILE A 134 1.62 -7.56 17.05
N ALA A 135 2.24 -6.85 17.98
CA ALA A 135 1.55 -6.09 19.02
C ALA A 135 1.09 -4.74 18.48
N THR A 136 -0.19 -4.63 18.11
CA THR A 136 -0.78 -3.34 17.73
C THR A 136 -1.20 -2.61 19.01
N ASP A 137 -0.56 -1.47 19.27
CA ASP A 137 -0.98 -0.55 20.33
C ASP A 137 -2.14 0.32 19.86
N TRP A 138 -3.36 -0.16 20.05
CA TRP A 138 -4.57 0.58 19.65
C TRP A 138 -4.77 1.86 20.47
N SER A 139 -4.31 1.90 21.72
CA SER A 139 -4.39 3.11 22.53
C SER A 139 -3.44 4.20 22.03
N GLY A 140 -2.21 3.83 21.70
CA GLY A 140 -1.26 4.72 21.06
C GLY A 140 -1.71 5.18 19.68
N PHE A 141 -2.30 4.29 18.86
CA PHE A 141 -2.89 4.65 17.58
C PHE A 141 -4.02 5.69 17.73
N SER A 142 -4.95 5.49 18.68
CA SER A 142 -6.04 6.43 18.93
C SER A 142 -5.51 7.80 19.37
N ALA A 143 -4.52 7.83 20.27
CA ALA A 143 -3.92 9.07 20.75
C ALA A 143 -3.18 9.83 19.64
N GLU A 144 -2.46 9.12 18.78
CA GLU A 144 -1.78 9.72 17.62
C GLU A 144 -2.76 10.26 16.59
N LEU A 145 -3.85 9.52 16.33
CA LEU A 145 -4.92 9.99 15.46
C LEU A 145 -5.57 11.27 15.99
N GLU A 146 -5.84 11.34 17.31
CA GLU A 146 -6.37 12.56 17.97
C GLU A 146 -5.42 13.73 17.80
N ARG A 147 -4.13 13.52 18.02
CA ARG A 147 -3.11 14.56 17.87
C ARG A 147 -3.09 15.12 16.43
N ARG A 148 -3.08 14.22 15.41
CA ARG A 148 -3.10 14.62 14.00
C ARG A 148 -4.37 15.38 13.63
N LEU A 149 -5.52 14.93 14.10
CA LEU A 149 -6.80 15.62 13.87
C LEU A 149 -6.83 17.01 14.49
N ALA A 150 -6.24 17.18 15.69
CA ALA A 150 -6.17 18.49 16.35
C ALA A 150 -5.29 19.50 15.58
N GLU A 151 -4.30 19.03 14.81
CA GLU A 151 -3.44 19.89 13.97
C GLU A 151 -4.16 20.46 12.75
N GLU A 152 -5.28 19.86 12.33
CA GLU A 152 -6.03 20.30 11.14
C GLU A 152 -7.03 21.43 11.41
N ASP A 153 -7.05 21.95 12.62
CA ASP A 153 -7.81 23.17 13.05
C ASP A 153 -9.31 23.15 12.64
N GLY A 154 -9.91 21.97 12.65
CA GLY A 154 -11.33 21.79 12.32
C GLY A 154 -11.68 21.87 10.84
N ASP A 155 -10.70 21.81 9.92
CA ASP A 155 -10.93 21.69 8.48
C ASP A 155 -11.50 20.29 8.15
N PRO A 156 -12.78 20.22 7.69
CA PRO A 156 -13.43 18.93 7.46
C PRO A 156 -12.75 18.05 6.40
N GLU A 157 -12.18 18.65 5.38
CA GLU A 157 -11.57 17.94 4.27
C GLU A 157 -10.25 17.31 4.73
N ARG A 158 -9.43 18.08 5.43
CA ARG A 158 -8.16 17.61 5.99
C ARG A 158 -8.35 16.56 7.07
N GLU A 159 -9.34 16.75 7.97
CA GLU A 159 -9.67 15.73 8.97
C GLU A 159 -10.09 14.40 8.32
N MET A 160 -10.90 14.46 7.23
CA MET A 160 -11.25 13.24 6.49
C MET A 160 -10.03 12.59 5.83
N ASP A 161 -9.09 13.37 5.34
CA ASP A 161 -7.85 12.83 4.74
C ASP A 161 -6.98 12.16 5.81
N VAL A 162 -6.79 12.79 6.98
CA VAL A 162 -6.10 12.18 8.13
C VAL A 162 -6.73 10.86 8.53
N MET A 163 -8.07 10.79 8.61
CA MET A 163 -8.80 9.56 8.95
C MET A 163 -8.60 8.47 7.90
N ARG A 164 -8.66 8.80 6.61
CA ARG A 164 -8.43 7.85 5.51
C ARG A 164 -7.01 7.33 5.49
N GLU A 165 -6.02 8.21 5.62
CA GLU A 165 -4.62 7.83 5.66
C GLU A 165 -4.33 6.89 6.84
N ALA A 166 -4.79 7.25 8.04
CA ALA A 166 -4.61 6.43 9.23
C ALA A 166 -5.26 5.03 9.07
N HIS A 167 -6.48 4.99 8.53
CA HIS A 167 -7.16 3.73 8.22
C HIS A 167 -6.38 2.89 7.20
N HIS A 168 -5.95 3.51 6.07
CA HIS A 168 -5.21 2.80 5.04
C HIS A 168 -3.87 2.25 5.54
N ALA A 169 -3.17 3.02 6.36
CA ALA A 169 -1.90 2.59 6.96
C ALA A 169 -2.10 1.34 7.84
N GLN A 170 -3.10 1.33 8.72
CA GLN A 170 -3.36 0.19 9.60
C GLN A 170 -3.85 -1.05 8.83
N VAL A 171 -4.77 -0.89 7.87
CA VAL A 171 -5.19 -2.00 7.01
C VAL A 171 -4.00 -2.61 6.27
N PHE A 172 -3.10 -1.77 5.76
CA PHE A 172 -1.91 -2.25 5.05
C PHE A 172 -0.93 -2.99 5.97
N ARG A 173 -0.71 -2.52 7.21
CA ARG A 173 0.10 -3.22 8.20
C ARG A 173 -0.47 -4.59 8.52
N LEU A 174 -1.76 -4.66 8.81
CA LEU A 174 -2.45 -5.92 9.10
C LEU A 174 -2.36 -6.90 7.93
N LEU A 175 -2.53 -6.40 6.71
CA LEU A 175 -2.37 -7.19 5.48
C LEU A 175 -0.94 -7.73 5.33
N ALA A 176 0.08 -6.89 5.54
CA ALA A 176 1.47 -7.32 5.43
C ALA A 176 1.82 -8.39 6.47
N GLN A 177 1.30 -8.27 7.70
CA GLN A 177 1.45 -9.26 8.76
C GLN A 177 0.73 -10.58 8.43
N ASP A 178 -0.45 -10.52 7.84
CA ASP A 178 -1.21 -11.70 7.39
C ASP A 178 -0.47 -12.43 6.26
N ILE A 179 0.01 -11.71 5.24
CA ILE A 179 0.82 -12.26 4.15
C ILE A 179 2.09 -12.94 4.68
N ALA A 180 2.71 -12.35 5.70
CA ALA A 180 3.90 -12.90 6.36
C ALA A 180 3.58 -14.09 7.30
N GLY A 181 2.30 -14.44 7.47
CA GLY A 181 1.86 -15.55 8.34
C GLY A 181 2.10 -15.29 9.82
N LEU A 182 2.15 -14.02 10.24
CA LEU A 182 2.47 -13.62 11.61
C LEU A 182 1.25 -13.62 12.54
N GLN A 183 0.04 -13.75 12.00
CA GLN A 183 -1.19 -13.75 12.79
C GLN A 183 -2.20 -14.75 12.25
N THR A 184 -3.13 -15.16 13.12
CA THR A 184 -4.25 -16.01 12.71
C THR A 184 -5.39 -15.16 12.15
N VAL A 185 -6.31 -15.80 11.40
CA VAL A 185 -7.49 -15.12 10.83
C VAL A 185 -8.35 -14.48 11.92
N GLU A 186 -8.47 -15.14 13.07
CA GLU A 186 -9.24 -14.64 14.22
C GLU A 186 -8.60 -13.37 14.78
N ARG A 187 -7.28 -13.33 14.94
CA ARG A 187 -6.54 -12.12 15.38
C ARG A 187 -6.66 -11.00 14.37
N LEU A 188 -6.53 -11.32 13.09
CA LEU A 188 -6.73 -10.34 12.02
C LEU A 188 -8.13 -9.72 12.11
N ALA A 189 -9.17 -10.54 12.28
CA ALA A 189 -10.56 -10.08 12.43
C ALA A 189 -10.75 -9.19 13.69
N ASP A 190 -10.15 -9.56 14.81
CA ASP A 190 -10.17 -8.75 16.03
C ASP A 190 -9.49 -7.38 15.81
N HIS A 191 -8.35 -7.34 15.14
CA HIS A 191 -7.64 -6.10 14.82
C HIS A 191 -8.43 -5.21 13.86
N LEU A 192 -9.02 -5.79 12.80
CA LEU A 192 -9.87 -5.03 11.87
C LEU A 192 -11.11 -4.47 12.55
N THR A 193 -11.69 -5.22 13.50
CA THR A 193 -12.82 -4.76 14.31
C THR A 193 -12.40 -3.59 15.22
N ALA A 194 -11.26 -3.71 15.91
CA ALA A 194 -10.75 -2.63 16.76
C ALA A 194 -10.44 -1.35 15.95
N LEU A 195 -9.86 -1.48 14.76
CA LEU A 195 -9.65 -0.37 13.86
C LEU A 195 -10.99 0.30 13.46
N ALA A 196 -11.98 -0.50 13.08
CA ALA A 196 -13.29 0.00 12.70
C ALA A 196 -13.97 0.75 13.85
N ASP A 197 -13.90 0.22 15.08
CA ASP A 197 -14.46 0.85 16.28
C ASP A 197 -13.81 2.22 16.53
N ILE A 198 -12.49 2.33 16.43
CA ILE A 198 -11.77 3.60 16.63
C ILE A 198 -12.17 4.61 15.54
N ILE A 199 -12.14 4.23 14.28
CA ILE A 199 -12.44 5.13 13.15
C ILE A 199 -13.89 5.59 13.19
N VAL A 200 -14.84 4.70 13.45
CA VAL A 200 -16.27 5.06 13.59
C VAL A 200 -16.49 5.95 14.82
N GLY A 201 -15.87 5.61 15.95
CA GLY A 201 -15.93 6.41 17.17
C GLY A 201 -15.46 7.85 16.95
N LYS A 202 -14.29 8.03 16.33
CA LYS A 202 -13.74 9.36 16.02
C LYS A 202 -14.59 10.13 15.01
N THR A 203 -15.10 9.45 14.00
CA THR A 203 -16.04 10.06 13.04
C THR A 203 -17.27 10.59 13.75
N LEU A 204 -17.85 9.82 14.66
CA LEU A 204 -19.00 10.24 15.45
C LEU A 204 -18.69 11.44 16.34
N GLU A 205 -17.54 11.45 17.04
CA GLU A 205 -17.11 12.56 17.88
C GLU A 205 -16.99 13.86 17.07
N ILE A 206 -16.35 13.82 15.91
CA ILE A 206 -16.19 14.97 15.02
C ILE A 206 -17.56 15.47 14.53
N CYS A 207 -18.39 14.57 13.99
CA CYS A 207 -19.70 14.92 13.49
C CYS A 207 -20.60 15.48 14.59
N TRP A 208 -20.57 14.88 15.78
CA TRP A 208 -21.36 15.33 16.92
C TRP A 208 -20.92 16.70 17.43
N SER A 209 -19.64 16.95 17.53
CA SER A 209 -19.09 18.25 17.92
C SER A 209 -19.55 19.35 16.97
N ARG A 210 -19.47 19.12 15.64
CA ARG A 210 -19.93 20.06 14.63
C ARG A 210 -21.45 20.28 14.66
N LEU A 211 -22.21 19.23 14.93
CA LEU A 211 -23.67 19.33 15.05
C LEU A 211 -24.05 20.22 16.25
N LYS A 212 -23.37 20.01 17.38
CA LYS A 212 -23.59 20.83 18.60
C LYS A 212 -23.34 22.32 18.39
N THR A 213 -22.34 22.68 17.59
CA THR A 213 -22.06 24.10 17.30
C THR A 213 -23.09 24.75 16.39
N ARG A 214 -23.75 23.97 15.53
CA ARG A 214 -24.75 24.47 14.58
C ARG A 214 -26.18 24.45 15.10
N HIS A 215 -26.47 23.57 16.04
CA HIS A 215 -27.82 23.34 16.54
C HIS A 215 -27.84 23.31 18.07
N PRO A 216 -28.70 24.11 18.73
CA PRO A 216 -28.87 24.02 20.16
C PRO A 216 -29.41 22.64 20.52
N LEU A 217 -28.74 21.98 21.47
CA LEU A 217 -29.20 20.66 21.94
C LEU A 217 -30.42 20.81 22.85
N PRO A 218 -31.39 19.88 22.77
CA PRO A 218 -32.44 19.81 23.76
C PRO A 218 -31.86 19.45 25.14
N GLU A 219 -32.57 19.79 26.25
CA GLU A 219 -32.14 19.50 27.63
C GLU A 219 -31.76 18.03 27.81
N ARG A 220 -32.36 17.14 27.07
CA ARG A 220 -32.05 15.71 27.05
C ARG A 220 -31.36 15.40 25.72
N ALA A 221 -30.01 15.27 25.75
CA ALA A 221 -29.26 14.88 24.58
C ALA A 221 -29.77 13.55 23.99
N PRO A 222 -30.05 13.47 22.69
CA PRO A 222 -30.45 12.23 22.05
C PRO A 222 -29.35 11.18 22.21
N ARG A 223 -29.74 9.94 22.50
CA ARG A 223 -28.80 8.82 22.50
C ARG A 223 -28.70 8.28 21.09
N PHE A 224 -27.47 8.17 20.59
CA PHE A 224 -27.16 7.61 19.29
C PHE A 224 -26.25 6.40 19.45
N ALA A 225 -26.51 5.35 18.68
CA ALA A 225 -25.68 4.15 18.66
C ALA A 225 -25.48 3.70 17.22
N VAL A 226 -24.28 3.23 16.92
CA VAL A 226 -23.99 2.52 15.68
C VAL A 226 -24.07 1.02 15.98
N ILE A 227 -24.85 0.30 15.19
CA ILE A 227 -25.00 -1.14 15.30
C ILE A 227 -24.39 -1.77 14.06
N ALA A 228 -23.36 -2.59 14.27
CA ALA A 228 -22.70 -3.33 13.21
C ALA A 228 -23.40 -4.66 12.94
N TYR A 229 -23.57 -4.99 11.65
CA TYR A 229 -24.09 -6.27 11.18
C TYR A 229 -23.11 -6.93 10.22
N GLY A 230 -23.33 -8.19 9.90
CA GLY A 230 -22.51 -8.97 8.96
C GLY A 230 -21.11 -9.20 9.52
N LYS A 231 -20.09 -9.06 8.67
CA LYS A 231 -18.69 -9.39 9.01
C LYS A 231 -18.17 -8.59 10.19
N LEU A 232 -18.43 -7.29 10.25
CA LEU A 232 -18.00 -6.44 11.36
C LEU A 232 -18.70 -6.84 12.66
N GLY A 233 -20.03 -7.02 12.66
CA GLY A 233 -20.80 -7.42 13.83
C GLY A 233 -20.53 -8.84 14.30
N GLY A 234 -20.20 -9.75 13.36
CA GLY A 234 -19.83 -11.14 13.63
C GLY A 234 -18.34 -11.36 13.91
N LYS A 235 -17.51 -10.31 13.84
CA LYS A 235 -16.04 -10.41 13.90
C LYS A 235 -15.46 -11.35 12.83
N GLU A 236 -15.97 -11.25 11.60
CA GLU A 236 -15.58 -12.06 10.44
C GLU A 236 -14.88 -11.20 9.35
N LEU A 237 -14.30 -10.07 9.75
CA LEU A 237 -13.60 -9.15 8.84
C LEU A 237 -12.29 -9.71 8.35
#